data_ead070bf163d7339978cf57a6ae0ac34
#
_entry.id   ead070bf163d7339978cf57a6ae0ac34
#
_cell.length_a   1.000
_cell.length_b   1.000
_cell.length_c   1.000
_cell.angle_alpha   90.00
_cell.angle_beta   90.00
_cell.angle_gamma   90.00
#
_symmetry.space_group_name_H-M   'P 1'
#
loop_
_entity.id
_entity.type
_entity.pdbx_description
1 polymer ?
#
loop_
_entity_poly.entity_id
_entity_poly.type
_entity_poly.pdbx_seq_one_letter_code
_entity_poly.pdbx_strand_id
1 'polypeptide(L)'
;MRKKITGFLVGTLMLTLVAGTAAFASENNGGASVKTAEKEKQAIEMEDAAKIALEDAKVTEADAVIYKRIWEYSDNAEIFEIDFLIPGQVKYEYEIAANTGEILENDKENWETDDDREYKDLTSYKTSDPEKVSKALEEAADTAIKDAGVKKEDVTICKLGTDYENGREVYVVEFLEEGKTKYEYEIATADGSIVFHEKELWEKEDDFEYQGLLHPETVTEKKDGESSAAISKTKAKEIALGDANLSENDVTITKCRMDYDDGAAKYEVEFRTPDGYEYEYEIDVETGKILDKDVELGDD
;
A
#
# COMPACT_ATOMS: atom_id res chain seq x y z
N MET A 1 -13.94 -34.58 -20.79
CA MET A 1 -14.50 -33.68 -19.77
C MET A 1 -13.41 -33.40 -18.75
N ARG A 2 -12.68 -32.30 -18.89
CA ARG A 2 -11.68 -31.86 -17.90
C ARG A 2 -12.40 -30.89 -16.95
N LYS A 3 -12.48 -31.25 -15.67
CA LYS A 3 -12.98 -30.35 -14.62
C LYS A 3 -11.96 -29.23 -14.48
N LYS A 4 -12.36 -28.01 -14.82
CA LYS A 4 -11.65 -26.80 -14.41
C LYS A 4 -11.83 -26.69 -12.89
N ILE A 5 -10.76 -26.81 -12.17
CA ILE A 5 -10.68 -26.42 -10.76
C ILE A 5 -10.41 -24.93 -10.83
N THR A 6 -11.47 -24.15 -10.70
CA THR A 6 -11.37 -22.72 -10.48
C THR A 6 -10.93 -22.56 -9.02
N GLY A 7 -9.65 -22.31 -8.83
CA GLY A 7 -9.09 -21.95 -7.54
C GLY A 7 -9.59 -20.56 -7.19
N PHE A 8 -10.39 -20.50 -6.16
CA PHE A 8 -10.82 -19.29 -5.48
C PHE A 8 -9.60 -18.78 -4.68
N LEU A 9 -8.84 -17.87 -5.25
CA LEU A 9 -7.91 -17.04 -4.47
C LEU A 9 -8.60 -15.70 -4.22
N VAL A 10 -9.54 -15.71 -3.29
CA VAL A 10 -9.65 -14.58 -2.38
C VAL A 10 -8.25 -14.53 -1.75
N GLY A 11 -7.50 -13.45 -1.97
CA GLY A 11 -6.41 -13.15 -1.06
C GLY A 11 -7.01 -13.34 0.32
N THR A 12 -6.68 -14.46 0.93
CA THR A 12 -7.19 -14.78 2.25
C THR A 12 -6.55 -13.74 3.12
N LEU A 13 -7.31 -12.67 3.42
CA LEU A 13 -7.05 -11.85 4.60
C LEU A 13 -7.22 -12.82 5.78
N MET A 14 -6.23 -13.74 5.92
CA MET A 14 -6.12 -14.59 7.07
C MET A 14 -5.59 -13.74 8.21
N LEU A 15 -6.52 -13.12 8.93
CA LEU A 15 -6.30 -12.76 10.33
C LEU A 15 -6.14 -14.09 11.12
N THR A 16 -5.01 -14.77 10.92
CA THR A 16 -4.64 -15.84 11.83
C THR A 16 -3.87 -15.22 12.99
N LEU A 17 -4.61 -14.99 14.05
CA LEU A 17 -4.02 -14.76 15.37
C LEU A 17 -3.22 -16.01 15.76
N VAL A 18 -1.93 -16.05 15.41
CA VAL A 18 -1.00 -17.03 15.96
C VAL A 18 -0.30 -16.39 17.15
N ALA A 19 -0.83 -16.64 18.33
CA ALA A 19 -0.11 -16.44 19.58
C ALA A 19 1.08 -17.42 19.61
N GLY A 20 2.22 -17.01 19.07
CA GLY A 20 3.48 -17.76 19.10
C GLY A 20 4.22 -17.51 20.40
N THR A 21 4.09 -18.43 21.34
CA THR A 21 4.97 -18.49 22.52
C THR A 21 6.39 -18.83 22.08
N ALA A 22 7.32 -17.88 22.28
CA ALA A 22 8.74 -18.10 22.08
C ALA A 22 9.26 -19.08 23.15
N ALA A 23 9.66 -20.27 22.74
CA ALA A 23 10.44 -21.18 23.57
C ALA A 23 11.94 -20.98 23.25
N PHE A 24 12.67 -20.40 24.17
CA PHE A 24 14.13 -20.37 24.14
C PHE A 24 14.68 -21.77 24.42
N ALA A 25 15.42 -22.32 23.48
CA ALA A 25 16.35 -23.42 23.78
C ALA A 25 17.76 -23.00 23.36
N SER A 26 18.59 -22.80 24.36
CA SER A 26 20.03 -22.62 24.22
C SER A 26 20.68 -24.00 24.00
N GLU A 27 21.52 -24.13 22.97
CA GLU A 27 22.75 -24.98 23.12
C GLU A 27 23.82 -24.59 22.10
N ASN A 28 25.02 -24.61 22.63
CA ASN A 28 26.32 -24.19 22.14
C ASN A 28 26.95 -25.19 21.18
N ASN A 29 27.55 -24.81 20.06
CA ASN A 29 29.00 -24.97 19.78
C ASN A 29 29.38 -24.79 18.31
N GLY A 30 30.44 -23.99 18.09
CA GLY A 30 31.46 -24.34 17.08
C GLY A 30 31.34 -23.71 15.68
N GLY A 31 31.92 -22.54 15.52
CA GLY A 31 32.75 -22.12 14.38
C GLY A 31 32.23 -22.30 12.96
N ALA A 32 32.04 -21.21 12.28
CA ALA A 32 32.44 -20.86 10.92
C ALA A 32 31.40 -20.00 10.20
N SER A 33 31.87 -18.93 9.62
CA SER A 33 31.25 -18.19 8.50
C SER A 33 29.87 -17.61 8.79
N VAL A 34 29.87 -16.33 9.13
CA VAL A 34 28.67 -15.49 9.08
C VAL A 34 28.25 -15.37 7.60
N LYS A 35 27.42 -16.30 7.15
CA LYS A 35 26.47 -16.01 6.12
C LYS A 35 25.40 -15.19 6.82
N THR A 36 25.31 -13.92 6.50
CA THR A 36 24.12 -13.12 6.79
C THR A 36 22.96 -13.88 6.13
N ALA A 37 22.18 -14.58 6.93
CA ALA A 37 20.90 -15.08 6.47
C ALA A 37 20.07 -13.82 6.23
N GLU A 38 19.79 -13.52 4.97
CA GLU A 38 18.65 -12.67 4.63
C GLU A 38 17.46 -13.34 5.33
N LYS A 39 16.94 -12.64 6.34
CA LYS A 39 15.68 -13.01 6.94
C LYS A 39 14.67 -12.87 5.81
N GLU A 40 14.06 -13.98 5.38
CA GLU A 40 12.86 -13.90 4.57
C GLU A 40 11.93 -12.95 5.32
N LYS A 41 11.73 -11.75 4.78
CA LYS A 41 10.82 -10.76 5.36
C LYS A 41 9.43 -11.36 5.20
N GLN A 42 8.77 -11.60 6.30
CA GLN A 42 7.40 -12.11 6.34
C GLN A 42 6.47 -10.93 6.06
N ALA A 43 5.42 -11.15 5.26
CA ALA A 43 4.36 -10.16 5.08
C ALA A 43 3.87 -9.64 6.44
N ILE A 44 3.65 -8.34 6.52
CA ILE A 44 3.19 -7.66 7.73
C ILE A 44 1.67 -7.55 7.71
N GLU A 45 1.09 -7.30 8.87
CA GLU A 45 -0.35 -7.01 9.03
C GLU A 45 -0.58 -5.49 9.08
N MET A 46 -1.82 -5.07 8.87
CA MET A 46 -2.23 -3.65 8.91
C MET A 46 -1.82 -2.95 10.22
N GLU A 47 -1.92 -3.65 11.36
CA GLU A 47 -1.51 -3.12 12.66
C GLU A 47 -0.01 -2.93 12.78
N ASP A 48 0.78 -3.73 12.10
CA ASP A 48 2.24 -3.57 12.08
C ASP A 48 2.62 -2.40 11.17
N ALA A 49 1.93 -2.19 10.05
CA ALA A 49 2.10 -1.00 9.22
C ALA A 49 1.81 0.28 10.01
N ALA A 50 0.69 0.31 10.76
CA ALA A 50 0.37 1.46 11.62
C ALA A 50 1.46 1.74 12.67
N LYS A 51 2.06 0.71 13.27
CA LYS A 51 3.19 0.87 14.22
C LYS A 51 4.43 1.41 13.52
N ILE A 52 4.75 0.90 12.33
CA ILE A 52 5.90 1.37 11.54
C ILE A 52 5.75 2.87 11.25
N ALA A 53 4.59 3.31 10.78
CA ALA A 53 4.30 4.72 10.49
C ALA A 53 4.46 5.60 11.74
N LEU A 54 3.88 5.19 12.89
CA LEU A 54 3.99 5.94 14.14
C LEU A 54 5.43 5.98 14.67
N GLU A 55 6.17 4.88 14.57
CA GLU A 55 7.58 4.81 15.00
C GLU A 55 8.47 5.71 14.16
N ASP A 56 8.29 5.73 12.84
CA ASP A 56 9.04 6.60 11.95
C ASP A 56 8.75 8.08 12.22
N ALA A 57 7.48 8.46 12.33
CA ALA A 57 7.07 9.81 12.71
C ALA A 57 7.46 10.21 14.13
N LYS A 58 7.91 9.27 14.97
CA LYS A 58 8.22 9.45 16.41
C LYS A 58 7.01 9.95 17.21
N VAL A 59 5.84 9.47 16.85
CA VAL A 59 4.56 9.79 17.47
C VAL A 59 4.09 8.59 18.30
N THR A 60 3.53 8.83 19.47
CA THR A 60 2.96 7.74 20.26
C THR A 60 1.51 7.47 19.84
N GLU A 61 1.06 6.21 19.94
CA GLU A 61 -0.32 5.85 19.65
C GLU A 61 -1.34 6.64 20.51
N ALA A 62 -0.94 7.08 21.70
CA ALA A 62 -1.80 7.87 22.57
C ALA A 62 -2.01 9.32 22.08
N ASP A 63 -1.07 9.84 21.30
CA ASP A 63 -1.10 11.21 20.76
C ASP A 63 -1.67 11.26 19.33
N ALA A 64 -1.69 10.13 18.63
CA ALA A 64 -2.16 10.03 17.27
C ALA A 64 -3.65 9.66 17.19
N VAL A 65 -4.28 10.16 16.13
CA VAL A 65 -5.60 9.69 15.67
C VAL A 65 -5.41 9.15 14.26
N ILE A 66 -5.38 7.82 14.11
CA ILE A 66 -5.30 7.18 12.80
C ILE A 66 -6.69 7.21 12.20
N TYR A 67 -6.82 7.78 11.00
CA TYR A 67 -8.10 7.94 10.33
C TYR A 67 -8.21 7.16 9.02
N LYS A 68 -7.08 6.74 8.44
CA LYS A 68 -7.03 5.90 7.25
C LYS A 68 -6.22 4.63 7.51
N ARG A 69 -6.76 3.51 7.12
CA ARG A 69 -6.13 2.19 7.09
C ARG A 69 -6.66 1.43 5.90
N ILE A 70 -5.89 1.39 4.84
CA ILE A 70 -6.29 0.75 3.59
C ILE A 70 -5.22 -0.27 3.19
N TRP A 71 -5.64 -1.46 2.80
CA TRP A 71 -4.85 -2.36 1.97
C TRP A 71 -5.22 -2.11 0.52
N GLU A 72 -4.23 -1.96 -0.30
CA GLU A 72 -4.39 -1.71 -1.73
C GLU A 72 -3.38 -2.53 -2.54
N TYR A 73 -3.80 -2.97 -3.71
CA TYR A 73 -2.90 -3.45 -4.74
C TYR A 73 -2.81 -2.38 -5.82
N SER A 74 -1.69 -1.74 -5.91
CA SER A 74 -1.40 -0.67 -6.86
C SER A 74 0.03 -0.81 -7.35
N ASP A 75 0.30 -0.44 -8.60
CA ASP A 75 1.65 -0.46 -9.18
C ASP A 75 2.36 -1.82 -9.06
N ASN A 76 1.64 -2.92 -9.27
CA ASN A 76 2.13 -4.29 -9.09
C ASN A 76 2.65 -4.62 -7.68
N ALA A 77 2.20 -3.93 -6.67
CA ALA A 77 2.59 -4.16 -5.27
C ALA A 77 1.37 -4.15 -4.33
N GLU A 78 1.44 -4.95 -3.28
CA GLU A 78 0.54 -4.82 -2.13
C GLU A 78 1.10 -3.79 -1.17
N ILE A 79 0.30 -2.77 -0.86
CA ILE A 79 0.67 -1.68 0.05
C ILE A 79 -0.37 -1.52 1.16
N PHE A 80 0.05 -0.90 2.25
CA PHE A 80 -0.81 -0.33 3.27
C PHE A 80 -0.69 1.18 3.25
N GLU A 81 -1.83 1.87 3.10
CA GLU A 81 -1.95 3.30 3.35
C GLU A 81 -2.35 3.52 4.80
N ILE A 82 -1.57 4.31 5.52
CA ILE A 82 -1.78 4.64 6.93
C ILE A 82 -1.69 6.14 7.11
N ASP A 83 -2.83 6.80 7.33
CA ASP A 83 -2.85 8.21 7.61
C ASP A 83 -3.29 8.47 9.04
N PHE A 84 -2.60 9.40 9.69
CA PHE A 84 -2.91 9.81 11.05
C PHE A 84 -2.59 11.27 11.29
N LEU A 85 -3.16 11.82 12.33
CA LEU A 85 -2.95 13.21 12.70
C LEU A 85 -2.70 13.38 14.19
N ILE A 86 -2.02 14.45 14.55
CA ILE A 86 -1.98 14.99 15.90
C ILE A 86 -2.88 16.23 15.88
N PRO A 87 -4.07 16.20 16.51
CA PRO A 87 -5.07 17.25 16.40
C PRO A 87 -4.52 18.65 16.65
N GLY A 88 -4.77 19.57 15.73
CA GLY A 88 -4.33 20.95 15.80
C GLY A 88 -2.82 21.18 15.59
N GLN A 89 -2.09 20.17 15.10
CA GLN A 89 -0.65 20.26 14.93
C GLN A 89 -0.17 19.81 13.56
N VAL A 90 -0.46 18.55 13.14
CA VAL A 90 0.17 17.95 11.98
C VAL A 90 -0.62 16.73 11.49
N LYS A 91 -0.56 16.47 10.19
CA LYS A 91 -1.06 15.27 9.52
C LYS A 91 0.14 14.49 8.94
N TYR A 92 0.00 13.18 8.86
CA TYR A 92 0.98 12.27 8.29
C TYR A 92 0.26 11.27 7.38
N GLU A 93 0.86 11.00 6.24
CA GLU A 93 0.44 10.00 5.26
C GLU A 93 1.60 9.04 5.01
N TYR A 94 1.30 7.74 4.96
CA TYR A 94 2.31 6.71 4.76
C TYR A 94 1.82 5.65 3.79
N GLU A 95 2.68 5.29 2.83
CA GLU A 95 2.56 4.05 2.07
C GLU A 95 3.64 3.06 2.53
N ILE A 96 3.23 1.85 2.86
CA ILE A 96 4.10 0.81 3.42
C ILE A 96 3.91 -0.49 2.64
N ALA A 97 5.02 -1.05 2.12
CA ALA A 97 4.99 -2.31 1.41
C ALA A 97 4.51 -3.46 2.32
N ALA A 98 3.40 -4.12 1.96
CA ALA A 98 2.79 -5.16 2.77
C ALA A 98 3.67 -6.41 2.93
N ASN A 99 4.54 -6.69 1.98
CA ASN A 99 5.42 -7.85 1.99
C ASN A 99 6.72 -7.66 2.79
N THR A 100 7.12 -6.41 3.09
CA THR A 100 8.41 -6.11 3.73
C THR A 100 8.32 -5.19 4.94
N GLY A 101 7.26 -4.38 5.05
CA GLY A 101 7.17 -3.29 6.02
C GLY A 101 8.07 -2.10 5.69
N GLU A 102 8.54 -2.00 4.46
CA GLU A 102 9.32 -0.87 3.98
C GLU A 102 8.41 0.33 3.75
N ILE A 103 8.83 1.51 4.19
CA ILE A 103 8.13 2.76 3.88
C ILE A 103 8.45 3.11 2.43
N LEU A 104 7.44 3.14 1.59
CA LEU A 104 7.55 3.49 0.17
C LEU A 104 7.44 4.98 -0.04
N GLU A 105 6.51 5.58 0.70
CA GLU A 105 6.25 7.01 0.66
C GLU A 105 5.84 7.49 2.05
N ASN A 106 6.21 8.71 2.40
CA ASN A 106 5.67 9.40 3.57
C ASN A 106 5.54 10.89 3.28
N ASP A 107 4.49 11.49 3.79
CA ASP A 107 4.33 12.94 3.78
C ASP A 107 3.94 13.46 5.15
N LYS A 108 4.21 14.75 5.35
CA LYS A 108 3.91 15.45 6.58
C LYS A 108 3.43 16.85 6.30
N GLU A 109 2.19 17.11 6.64
CA GLU A 109 1.57 18.41 6.47
C GLU A 109 1.32 19.10 7.81
N ASN A 110 1.55 20.42 7.85
CA ASN A 110 1.17 21.20 9.02
C ASN A 110 -0.36 21.38 9.05
N TRP A 111 -0.90 21.43 10.28
CA TRP A 111 -2.32 21.69 10.47
C TRP A 111 -2.74 23.03 9.91
N GLU A 112 -3.80 23.06 9.10
CA GLU A 112 -4.39 24.25 8.52
C GLU A 112 -5.76 24.58 9.14
N THR A 113 -6.27 25.77 8.89
CA THR A 113 -7.57 26.21 9.45
C THR A 113 -8.75 25.40 8.93
N ASP A 114 -8.63 24.86 7.72
CA ASP A 114 -9.67 24.03 7.12
C ASP A 114 -9.76 22.64 7.78
N ASP A 115 -8.65 22.11 8.28
CA ASP A 115 -8.58 20.83 9.01
C ASP A 115 -9.46 20.84 10.27
N ASP A 116 -9.57 21.99 10.96
CA ASP A 116 -10.47 22.13 12.12
C ASP A 116 -11.93 21.81 11.79
N ARG A 117 -12.32 22.00 10.56
CA ARG A 117 -13.68 21.70 10.09
C ARG A 117 -13.79 20.27 9.59
N GLU A 118 -12.80 19.82 8.83
CA GLU A 118 -12.76 18.49 8.23
C GLU A 118 -12.67 17.39 9.29
N TYR A 119 -11.74 17.52 10.20
CA TYR A 119 -11.47 16.51 11.26
C TYR A 119 -12.16 16.81 12.59
N LYS A 120 -13.17 17.68 12.60
CA LYS A 120 -13.85 18.16 13.82
C LYS A 120 -14.36 17.03 14.72
N ASP A 121 -14.90 15.99 14.13
CA ASP A 121 -15.52 14.88 14.85
C ASP A 121 -14.55 13.70 15.04
N LEU A 122 -13.40 13.75 14.38
CA LEU A 122 -12.40 12.68 14.41
C LEU A 122 -11.66 12.57 15.75
N THR A 123 -11.56 13.66 16.51
CA THR A 123 -10.87 13.67 17.84
C THR A 123 -11.51 12.72 18.85
N SER A 124 -12.71 12.24 18.59
CA SER A 124 -13.43 11.25 19.41
C SER A 124 -13.26 9.81 18.89
N TYR A 125 -12.62 9.63 17.74
CA TYR A 125 -12.47 8.34 17.09
C TYR A 125 -11.47 7.47 17.85
N LYS A 126 -11.94 6.38 18.39
CA LYS A 126 -11.10 5.35 18.99
C LYS A 126 -11.07 4.15 18.08
N THR A 127 -9.86 3.69 17.78
CA THR A 127 -9.58 2.48 17.03
C THR A 127 -10.60 1.38 17.31
N SER A 128 -11.30 0.94 16.28
CA SER A 128 -12.25 -0.17 16.37
C SER A 128 -11.49 -1.47 16.63
N ASP A 129 -12.18 -2.42 17.27
CA ASP A 129 -11.70 -3.78 17.49
C ASP A 129 -11.36 -4.45 16.15
N PRO A 130 -10.11 -4.88 15.90
CA PRO A 130 -9.67 -5.39 14.59
C PRO A 130 -10.54 -6.52 14.03
N GLU A 131 -11.03 -7.45 14.87
CA GLU A 131 -11.90 -8.53 14.43
C GLU A 131 -13.25 -8.01 13.91
N LYS A 132 -13.77 -6.95 14.53
CA LYS A 132 -15.02 -6.32 14.09
C LYS A 132 -14.84 -5.56 12.81
N VAL A 133 -13.68 -4.89 12.66
CA VAL A 133 -13.35 -4.16 11.43
C VAL A 133 -13.24 -5.13 10.27
N SER A 134 -12.51 -6.25 10.41
CA SER A 134 -12.37 -7.26 9.36
C SER A 134 -13.73 -7.79 8.87
N LYS A 135 -14.62 -8.15 9.79
CA LYS A 135 -15.96 -8.61 9.43
C LYS A 135 -16.79 -7.52 8.75
N ALA A 136 -16.70 -6.29 9.22
CA ALA A 136 -17.43 -5.18 8.63
C ALA A 136 -16.93 -4.82 7.22
N LEU A 137 -15.63 -4.94 6.97
CA LEU A 137 -15.03 -4.81 5.63
C LEU A 137 -15.54 -5.90 4.67
N GLU A 138 -15.67 -7.16 5.12
CA GLU A 138 -16.27 -8.21 4.31
C GLU A 138 -17.74 -7.90 3.96
N GLU A 139 -18.52 -7.42 4.93
CA GLU A 139 -19.92 -7.02 4.73
C GLU A 139 -20.04 -5.81 3.78
N ALA A 140 -19.11 -4.87 3.85
CA ALA A 140 -19.03 -3.73 2.93
C ALA A 140 -18.70 -4.18 1.51
N ALA A 141 -17.71 -5.06 1.32
CA ALA A 141 -17.38 -5.63 0.04
C ALA A 141 -18.56 -6.39 -0.59
N ASP A 142 -19.26 -7.20 0.19
CA ASP A 142 -20.46 -7.91 -0.28
C ASP A 142 -21.60 -6.95 -0.66
N THR A 143 -21.71 -5.81 0.02
CA THR A 143 -22.69 -4.75 -0.29
C THR A 143 -22.36 -4.09 -1.62
N ALA A 144 -21.10 -3.70 -1.83
CA ALA A 144 -20.59 -3.07 -3.05
C ALA A 144 -20.77 -4.00 -4.28
N ILE A 145 -20.30 -5.25 -4.18
CA ILE A 145 -20.40 -6.26 -5.25
C ILE A 145 -21.85 -6.52 -5.64
N LYS A 146 -22.75 -6.60 -4.63
CA LYS A 146 -24.17 -6.79 -4.86
C LYS A 146 -24.82 -5.59 -5.57
N ASP A 147 -24.47 -4.37 -5.17
CA ASP A 147 -24.99 -3.14 -5.80
C ASP A 147 -24.51 -3.01 -7.24
N ALA A 148 -23.25 -3.33 -7.53
CA ALA A 148 -22.70 -3.38 -8.87
C ALA A 148 -23.39 -4.40 -9.78
N GLY A 149 -24.12 -5.37 -9.22
CA GLY A 149 -24.84 -6.41 -9.94
C GLY A 149 -23.93 -7.45 -10.59
N VAL A 150 -22.70 -7.59 -10.10
CA VAL A 150 -21.73 -8.59 -10.53
C VAL A 150 -21.66 -9.74 -9.54
N LYS A 151 -21.03 -10.85 -9.94
CA LYS A 151 -20.89 -11.98 -9.01
C LYS A 151 -19.55 -11.93 -8.31
N LYS A 152 -19.54 -12.31 -7.04
CA LYS A 152 -18.35 -12.35 -6.20
C LYS A 152 -17.23 -13.23 -6.79
N GLU A 153 -17.59 -14.31 -7.47
CA GLU A 153 -16.65 -15.19 -8.13
C GLU A 153 -16.04 -14.66 -9.43
N ASP A 154 -16.56 -13.55 -9.96
CA ASP A 154 -16.13 -12.93 -11.21
C ASP A 154 -15.30 -11.64 -10.97
N VAL A 155 -15.06 -11.29 -9.70
CA VAL A 155 -14.34 -10.06 -9.34
C VAL A 155 -13.16 -10.32 -8.40
N THR A 156 -12.19 -9.43 -8.43
CA THR A 156 -11.03 -9.43 -7.52
C THR A 156 -10.99 -8.10 -6.79
N ILE A 157 -10.92 -8.11 -5.47
CA ILE A 157 -10.77 -6.89 -4.65
C ILE A 157 -9.32 -6.43 -4.79
N CYS A 158 -9.13 -5.15 -5.11
CA CYS A 158 -7.83 -4.51 -5.21
C CYS A 158 -7.58 -3.43 -4.15
N LYS A 159 -8.64 -2.93 -3.49
CA LYS A 159 -8.54 -1.98 -2.38
C LYS A 159 -9.60 -2.24 -1.34
N LEU A 160 -9.22 -2.25 -0.06
CA LEU A 160 -10.13 -2.50 1.04
C LEU A 160 -9.61 -1.87 2.33
N GLY A 161 -10.44 -1.06 2.98
CA GLY A 161 -10.04 -0.45 4.23
C GLY A 161 -11.07 0.51 4.83
N THR A 162 -10.59 1.35 5.73
CA THR A 162 -11.35 2.43 6.34
C THR A 162 -10.69 3.76 6.04
N ASP A 163 -11.49 4.77 5.77
CA ASP A 163 -11.07 6.13 5.60
C ASP A 163 -12.03 7.10 6.30
N TYR A 164 -11.60 8.34 6.47
CA TYR A 164 -12.43 9.41 7.00
C TYR A 164 -12.51 10.54 6.00
N GLU A 165 -13.62 10.63 5.33
CA GLU A 165 -13.86 11.62 4.31
C GLU A 165 -15.13 12.44 4.55
N ASN A 166 -15.07 13.73 4.24
CA ASN A 166 -16.21 14.64 4.33
C ASN A 166 -16.92 14.61 5.70
N GLY A 167 -16.16 14.44 6.80
CA GLY A 167 -16.68 14.42 8.15
C GLY A 167 -17.36 13.12 8.56
N ARG A 168 -17.08 12.02 7.86
CA ARG A 168 -17.62 10.68 8.17
C ARG A 168 -16.58 9.59 7.95
N GLU A 169 -16.69 8.53 8.71
CA GLU A 169 -15.93 7.31 8.48
C GLU A 169 -16.63 6.45 7.43
N VAL A 170 -15.84 5.93 6.48
CA VAL A 170 -16.30 5.07 5.40
C VAL A 170 -15.46 3.79 5.33
N TYR A 171 -16.06 2.73 4.82
CA TYR A 171 -15.35 1.59 4.24
C TYR A 171 -15.12 1.92 2.78
N VAL A 172 -13.85 1.85 2.35
CA VAL A 172 -13.45 1.95 0.94
C VAL A 172 -13.33 0.54 0.38
N VAL A 173 -13.95 0.31 -0.77
CA VAL A 173 -13.94 -0.99 -1.46
C VAL A 173 -13.73 -0.75 -2.94
N GLU A 174 -12.62 -1.22 -3.48
CA GLU A 174 -12.42 -1.26 -4.93
C GLU A 174 -12.25 -2.70 -5.40
N PHE A 175 -12.84 -3.01 -6.54
CA PHE A 175 -12.73 -4.33 -7.13
C PHE A 175 -12.80 -4.30 -8.66
N LEU A 176 -12.21 -5.31 -9.24
CA LEU A 176 -11.98 -5.46 -10.67
C LEU A 176 -12.86 -6.58 -11.24
N GLU A 177 -13.54 -6.32 -12.35
CA GLU A 177 -14.01 -7.35 -13.27
C GLU A 177 -13.01 -7.39 -14.43
N GLU A 178 -12.05 -8.31 -14.39
CA GLU A 178 -10.88 -8.37 -15.27
C GLU A 178 -11.22 -8.16 -16.76
N GLY A 179 -10.50 -7.25 -17.40
CA GLY A 179 -10.67 -6.90 -18.81
C GLY A 179 -12.00 -6.21 -19.12
N LYS A 180 -12.75 -5.73 -18.13
CA LYS A 180 -14.06 -5.10 -18.34
C LYS A 180 -14.23 -3.80 -17.59
N THR A 181 -14.06 -3.82 -16.24
CA THR A 181 -14.52 -2.71 -15.40
C THR A 181 -13.81 -2.70 -14.06
N LYS A 182 -13.50 -1.50 -13.61
CA LYS A 182 -13.11 -1.18 -12.23
C LYS A 182 -14.31 -0.57 -11.51
N TYR A 183 -14.48 -0.88 -10.23
CA TYR A 183 -15.55 -0.36 -9.39
C TYR A 183 -14.96 0.19 -8.10
N GLU A 184 -15.36 1.38 -7.73
CA GLU A 184 -15.04 2.04 -6.48
C GLU A 184 -16.29 2.31 -5.67
N TYR A 185 -16.25 2.06 -4.35
CA TYR A 185 -17.34 2.27 -3.43
C TYR A 185 -16.85 2.83 -2.11
N GLU A 186 -17.62 3.81 -1.60
CA GLU A 186 -17.55 4.23 -0.20
C GLU A 186 -18.86 3.87 0.49
N ILE A 187 -18.75 3.24 1.64
CA ILE A 187 -19.87 2.76 2.43
C ILE A 187 -19.76 3.33 3.84
N ALA A 188 -20.77 4.11 4.26
CA ALA A 188 -20.77 4.71 5.59
C ALA A 188 -20.69 3.62 6.68
N THR A 189 -19.72 3.73 7.60
CA THR A 189 -19.56 2.76 8.70
C THR A 189 -20.71 2.78 9.67
N ALA A 190 -21.42 3.91 9.77
CA ALA A 190 -22.51 4.13 10.72
C ALA A 190 -23.75 3.29 10.44
N ASP A 191 -24.10 3.05 9.17
CA ASP A 191 -25.37 2.39 8.79
C ASP A 191 -25.26 1.47 7.56
N GLY A 192 -24.06 1.35 6.96
CA GLY A 192 -23.81 0.53 5.77
C GLY A 192 -24.42 1.09 4.48
N SER A 193 -24.79 2.36 4.45
CA SER A 193 -25.30 3.00 3.24
C SER A 193 -24.17 3.32 2.27
N ILE A 194 -24.40 3.11 0.97
CA ILE A 194 -23.48 3.53 -0.07
C ILE A 194 -23.54 5.07 -0.18
N VAL A 195 -22.43 5.74 0.02
CA VAL A 195 -22.32 7.20 -0.02
C VAL A 195 -21.63 7.72 -1.26
N PHE A 196 -20.80 6.87 -1.87
CA PHE A 196 -20.17 7.10 -3.15
C PHE A 196 -20.07 5.78 -3.92
N HIS A 197 -20.15 5.83 -5.23
CA HIS A 197 -19.74 4.74 -6.12
C HIS A 197 -19.36 5.30 -7.48
N GLU A 198 -18.33 4.70 -8.07
CA GLU A 198 -17.89 4.98 -9.43
C GLU A 198 -17.65 3.68 -10.20
N LYS A 199 -17.65 3.81 -11.51
CA LYS A 199 -17.43 2.70 -12.43
C LYS A 199 -16.61 3.18 -13.61
N GLU A 200 -15.44 2.60 -13.78
CA GLU A 200 -14.53 2.88 -14.88
C GLU A 200 -14.43 1.69 -15.83
N LEU A 201 -14.27 1.98 -17.12
CA LEU A 201 -13.99 0.93 -18.09
C LEU A 201 -12.52 0.52 -17.97
N TRP A 202 -12.30 -0.79 -18.16
CA TRP A 202 -10.95 -1.35 -18.21
C TRP A 202 -10.13 -0.71 -19.34
N GLU A 203 -8.96 -0.23 -19.00
CA GLU A 203 -7.98 0.33 -19.93
C GLU A 203 -6.80 -0.63 -20.11
N LYS A 204 -5.94 -0.36 -21.07
CA LYS A 204 -4.79 -1.23 -21.36
C LYS A 204 -3.74 -1.18 -20.23
N GLU A 205 -3.66 -0.06 -19.56
CA GLU A 205 -2.81 0.22 -18.42
C GLU A 205 -3.14 -0.71 -17.25
N ASP A 206 -4.42 -1.00 -17.03
CA ASP A 206 -4.91 -1.89 -15.98
C ASP A 206 -4.37 -3.33 -16.12
N ASP A 207 -4.20 -3.81 -17.39
CA ASP A 207 -3.60 -5.13 -17.63
C ASP A 207 -2.20 -5.24 -17.03
N PHE A 208 -1.51 -4.13 -16.93
CA PHE A 208 -0.17 -4.06 -16.41
C PHE A 208 -0.15 -3.81 -14.89
N GLU A 209 -0.95 -2.86 -14.44
CA GLU A 209 -1.05 -2.47 -13.03
C GLU A 209 -1.49 -3.63 -12.14
N TYR A 210 -2.49 -4.42 -12.60
CA TYR A 210 -3.06 -5.51 -11.81
C TYR A 210 -2.55 -6.90 -12.20
N GLN A 211 -1.51 -7.01 -13.04
CA GLN A 211 -0.99 -8.29 -13.53
C GLN A 211 -0.62 -9.24 -12.39
N GLY A 212 0.09 -8.78 -11.39
CA GLY A 212 0.53 -9.60 -10.27
C GLY A 212 -0.63 -10.04 -9.37
N LEU A 213 -1.68 -9.24 -9.25
CA LEU A 213 -2.89 -9.56 -8.49
C LEU A 213 -3.76 -10.59 -9.21
N LEU A 214 -3.98 -10.40 -10.50
CA LEU A 214 -4.87 -11.23 -11.32
C LEU A 214 -4.20 -12.53 -11.78
N HIS A 215 -2.89 -12.48 -12.01
CA HIS A 215 -2.08 -13.58 -12.54
C HIS A 215 -0.79 -13.83 -11.74
N PRO A 216 -0.88 -14.13 -10.42
CA PRO A 216 0.29 -14.29 -9.57
C PRO A 216 1.25 -15.38 -10.04
N GLU A 217 0.78 -16.35 -10.85
CA GLU A 217 1.62 -17.40 -11.43
C GLU A 217 2.57 -16.89 -12.53
N THR A 218 2.32 -15.68 -13.06
CA THR A 218 3.18 -15.06 -14.09
C THR A 218 4.35 -14.30 -13.45
N VAL A 219 4.21 -13.91 -12.17
CA VAL A 219 5.23 -13.22 -11.38
C VAL A 219 6.13 -14.29 -10.73
N THR A 220 6.90 -15.03 -11.52
CA THR A 220 7.91 -15.93 -10.96
C THR A 220 9.20 -15.18 -10.79
N GLU A 221 9.69 -15.08 -9.54
CA GLU A 221 11.09 -14.71 -9.27
C GLU A 221 12.02 -15.65 -10.02
N LYS A 222 12.46 -15.23 -11.19
CA LYS A 222 13.55 -15.92 -11.89
C LYS A 222 14.86 -15.52 -11.23
N LYS A 223 15.51 -16.50 -10.59
CA LYS A 223 16.93 -16.42 -10.24
C LYS A 223 17.73 -16.11 -11.50
N ASP A 224 18.38 -14.93 -11.46
CA ASP A 224 19.45 -14.51 -12.34
C ASP A 224 19.19 -14.49 -13.87
N GLY A 225 18.83 -13.33 -14.41
CA GLY A 225 19.35 -12.88 -15.68
C GLY A 225 18.42 -12.63 -16.84
N GLU A 226 17.11 -12.94 -16.81
CA GLU A 226 16.16 -12.46 -17.83
C GLU A 226 14.76 -12.38 -17.21
N SER A 227 14.35 -11.18 -16.82
CA SER A 227 13.00 -10.90 -16.35
C SER A 227 12.19 -10.30 -17.50
N SER A 228 11.06 -10.91 -17.78
CA SER A 228 9.96 -10.27 -18.52
C SER A 228 8.85 -9.81 -17.57
N ALA A 229 9.14 -9.72 -16.27
CA ALA A 229 8.24 -9.16 -15.29
C ALA A 229 8.67 -7.73 -14.97
N ALA A 230 7.70 -6.83 -14.88
CA ALA A 230 7.89 -5.46 -14.41
C ALA A 230 8.67 -5.42 -13.08
N ILE A 231 9.49 -4.42 -12.91
CA ILE A 231 10.11 -4.18 -11.61
C ILE A 231 9.02 -3.69 -10.64
N SER A 232 9.21 -3.94 -9.34
CA SER A 232 8.30 -3.43 -8.32
C SER A 232 8.60 -1.97 -7.96
N LYS A 233 7.65 -1.29 -7.33
CA LYS A 233 7.77 0.04 -6.72
C LYS A 233 9.02 0.13 -5.82
N THR A 234 9.20 -0.85 -4.91
CA THR A 234 10.41 -0.98 -4.08
C THR A 234 11.69 -1.03 -4.93
N LYS A 235 11.68 -1.80 -6.01
CA LYS A 235 12.86 -1.92 -6.88
C LYS A 235 13.19 -0.62 -7.62
N ALA A 236 12.18 0.11 -8.07
CA ALA A 236 12.36 1.43 -8.68
C ALA A 236 13.03 2.41 -7.70
N LYS A 237 12.53 2.45 -6.45
CA LYS A 237 13.13 3.26 -5.39
C LYS A 237 14.59 2.87 -5.11
N GLU A 238 14.90 1.58 -4.99
CA GLU A 238 16.28 1.11 -4.83
C GLU A 238 17.21 1.56 -5.97
N ILE A 239 16.70 1.57 -7.21
CA ILE A 239 17.46 1.99 -8.38
C ILE A 239 17.76 3.49 -8.30
N ALA A 240 16.76 4.32 -8.01
CA ALA A 240 16.91 5.77 -7.88
C ALA A 240 17.90 6.16 -6.77
N LEU A 241 17.71 5.61 -5.57
CA LEU A 241 18.58 5.84 -4.42
C LEU A 241 20.02 5.34 -4.69
N GLY A 242 20.15 4.18 -5.32
CA GLY A 242 21.45 3.61 -5.69
C GLY A 242 22.22 4.49 -6.69
N ASP A 243 21.54 5.05 -7.69
CA ASP A 243 22.15 5.97 -8.66
C ASP A 243 22.53 7.30 -8.01
N ALA A 244 21.72 7.83 -7.09
CA ALA A 244 22.04 9.02 -6.31
C ALA A 244 23.17 8.78 -5.28
N ASN A 245 23.53 7.51 -5.01
CA ASN A 245 24.43 7.10 -3.94
C ASN A 245 23.99 7.58 -2.56
N LEU A 246 22.67 7.50 -2.32
CA LEU A 246 22.01 7.82 -1.07
C LEU A 246 21.36 6.56 -0.50
N SER A 247 21.08 6.57 0.81
CA SER A 247 20.30 5.53 1.44
C SER A 247 18.92 6.09 1.82
N GLU A 248 17.95 5.20 2.04
CA GLU A 248 16.60 5.57 2.44
C GLU A 248 16.56 6.40 3.72
N ASN A 249 17.51 6.18 4.64
CA ASN A 249 17.62 6.97 5.88
C ASN A 249 18.14 8.40 5.66
N ASP A 250 18.67 8.69 4.48
CA ASP A 250 19.27 9.99 4.14
C ASP A 250 18.27 10.91 3.42
N VAL A 251 17.07 10.42 3.09
CA VAL A 251 16.09 11.12 2.26
C VAL A 251 14.66 11.00 2.82
N THR A 252 13.77 11.84 2.31
CA THR A 252 12.31 11.67 2.40
C THR A 252 11.81 11.36 1.00
N ILE A 253 11.16 10.21 0.81
CA ILE A 253 10.51 9.87 -0.45
C ILE A 253 9.22 10.68 -0.53
N THR A 254 9.06 11.48 -1.57
CA THR A 254 7.89 12.34 -1.78
C THR A 254 6.95 11.82 -2.85
N LYS A 255 7.43 10.90 -3.70
CA LYS A 255 6.64 10.24 -4.73
C LYS A 255 7.30 8.95 -5.17
N CYS A 256 6.51 7.91 -5.30
CA CYS A 256 6.96 6.68 -5.95
C CYS A 256 5.74 5.98 -6.56
N ARG A 257 5.41 6.32 -7.79
CA ARG A 257 4.22 5.81 -8.48
C ARG A 257 4.53 5.43 -9.92
N MET A 258 3.69 4.55 -10.47
CA MET A 258 3.71 4.24 -11.89
C MET A 258 3.06 5.37 -12.69
N ASP A 259 3.62 5.68 -13.84
CA ASP A 259 3.08 6.60 -14.81
C ASP A 259 3.16 6.00 -16.22
N TYR A 260 2.24 6.42 -17.08
CA TYR A 260 2.17 5.99 -18.46
C TYR A 260 2.36 7.18 -19.38
N ASP A 261 3.41 7.13 -20.19
CA ASP A 261 3.65 8.14 -21.21
C ASP A 261 3.96 7.48 -22.55
N ASP A 262 3.27 7.94 -23.62
CA ASP A 262 3.39 7.44 -25.00
C ASP A 262 3.28 5.89 -25.13
N GLY A 263 2.56 5.24 -24.22
CA GLY A 263 2.33 3.80 -24.20
C GLY A 263 3.46 2.97 -23.61
N ALA A 264 4.36 3.60 -22.87
CA ALA A 264 5.39 2.94 -22.06
C ALA A 264 5.14 3.21 -20.56
N ALA A 265 5.21 2.16 -19.75
CA ALA A 265 5.12 2.29 -18.31
C ALA A 265 6.47 2.71 -17.71
N LYS A 266 6.46 3.68 -16.83
CA LYS A 266 7.63 4.14 -16.06
C LYS A 266 7.25 4.34 -14.60
N TYR A 267 8.20 4.19 -13.68
CA TYR A 267 8.09 4.71 -12.34
C TYR A 267 8.63 6.12 -12.27
N GLU A 268 7.86 7.02 -11.67
CA GLU A 268 8.33 8.31 -11.18
C GLU A 268 8.73 8.14 -9.72
N VAL A 269 10.00 8.45 -9.40
CA VAL A 269 10.52 8.39 -8.03
C VAL A 269 11.09 9.74 -7.68
N GLU A 270 10.48 10.42 -6.70
CA GLU A 270 10.93 11.72 -6.20
C GLU A 270 11.33 11.59 -4.73
N PHE A 271 12.39 12.27 -4.35
CA PHE A 271 12.82 12.34 -2.96
C PHE A 271 13.63 13.60 -2.65
N ARG A 272 13.63 13.97 -1.38
CA ARG A 272 14.33 15.16 -0.87
C ARG A 272 15.39 14.77 0.15
N THR A 273 16.52 15.46 0.09
CA THR A 273 17.57 15.35 1.11
C THR A 273 17.41 16.43 2.19
N PRO A 274 17.91 16.21 3.42
CA PRO A 274 17.85 17.20 4.50
C PRO A 274 18.54 18.52 4.21
N ASP A 275 19.44 18.58 3.22
CA ASP A 275 20.13 19.78 2.76
C ASP A 275 19.39 20.48 1.61
N GLY A 276 18.15 20.03 1.28
CA GLY A 276 17.22 20.72 0.41
C GLY A 276 17.34 20.35 -1.07
N TYR A 277 18.11 19.33 -1.46
CA TYR A 277 18.10 18.85 -2.84
C TYR A 277 16.86 17.98 -3.09
N GLU A 278 16.23 18.23 -4.24
CA GLU A 278 15.15 17.42 -4.79
C GLU A 278 15.69 16.59 -5.95
N TYR A 279 15.32 15.32 -5.95
CA TYR A 279 15.70 14.35 -6.97
C TYR A 279 14.44 13.82 -7.62
N GLU A 280 14.43 13.78 -8.95
CA GLU A 280 13.36 13.19 -9.75
C GLU A 280 13.96 12.15 -10.70
N TYR A 281 13.35 10.97 -10.75
CA TYR A 281 13.77 9.86 -11.61
C TYR A 281 12.58 9.31 -12.37
N GLU A 282 12.79 9.03 -13.66
CA GLU A 282 11.92 8.19 -14.46
C GLU A 282 12.61 6.85 -14.72
N ILE A 283 11.96 5.75 -14.38
CA ILE A 283 12.54 4.40 -14.46
C ILE A 283 11.61 3.49 -15.24
N ASP A 284 12.12 2.91 -16.33
CA ASP A 284 11.37 1.97 -17.16
C ASP A 284 10.96 0.74 -16.36
N VAL A 285 9.66 0.46 -16.35
CA VAL A 285 9.06 -0.58 -15.52
C VAL A 285 9.49 -1.99 -15.95
N GLU A 286 9.73 -2.23 -17.23
CA GLU A 286 10.10 -3.57 -17.71
C GLU A 286 11.56 -3.89 -17.46
N THR A 287 12.43 -2.89 -17.57
CA THR A 287 13.88 -3.12 -17.56
C THR A 287 14.62 -2.56 -16.35
N GLY A 288 13.97 -1.70 -15.57
CA GLY A 288 14.61 -0.97 -14.47
C GLY A 288 15.64 0.06 -14.95
N LYS A 289 15.60 0.44 -16.22
CA LYS A 289 16.52 1.42 -16.77
C LYS A 289 16.06 2.83 -16.41
N ILE A 290 16.98 3.65 -15.91
CA ILE A 290 16.73 5.09 -15.73
C ILE A 290 16.55 5.72 -17.12
N LEU A 291 15.37 6.29 -17.36
CA LEU A 291 14.97 6.96 -18.59
C LEU A 291 15.34 8.44 -18.52
N ASP A 292 15.05 9.06 -17.40
CA ASP A 292 15.37 10.46 -17.12
C ASP A 292 15.76 10.65 -15.65
N LYS A 293 16.44 11.75 -15.38
CA LYS A 293 16.88 12.14 -14.04
C LYS A 293 17.06 13.64 -13.97
N ASP A 294 16.47 14.27 -12.97
CA ASP A 294 16.73 15.65 -12.61
C ASP A 294 17.16 15.79 -11.14
N VAL A 295 17.95 16.83 -10.85
CA VAL A 295 18.39 17.15 -9.49
C VAL A 295 18.48 18.64 -9.36
N GLU A 296 17.67 19.20 -8.49
CA GLU A 296 17.64 20.64 -8.25
C GLU A 296 17.66 20.97 -6.75
N LEU A 297 17.94 22.21 -6.44
CA LEU A 297 17.80 22.73 -5.08
C LEU A 297 16.36 23.21 -4.92
N GLY A 298 15.61 22.58 -4.02
CA GLY A 298 14.21 22.94 -3.76
C GLY A 298 14.08 24.42 -3.36
N ASP A 299 13.03 25.03 -3.83
CA ASP A 299 12.65 26.39 -3.44
C ASP A 299 12.08 26.36 -2.00
N ASP A 300 12.69 27.12 -1.07
CA ASP A 300 12.23 27.32 0.33
C ASP A 300 10.89 28.08 0.40
#